data_43d555df1601c6e2cd165138677c15bd
#
_entry.id   43d555df1601c6e2cd165138677c15bd
#
_cell.length_a   1.000
_cell.length_b   1.000
_cell.length_c   1.000
_cell.angle_alpha   90.00
_cell.angle_beta   90.00
_cell.angle_gamma   90.00
#
_symmetry.space_group_name_H-M   'P 1'
#
loop_
_entity.id
_entity.type
_entity.pdbx_description
1 polymer ?
#
loop_
_entity_poly.entity_id
_entity_poly.type
_entity_poly.pdbx_seq_one_letter_code
_entity_poly.pdbx_strand_id
1 'polypeptide(L)'
;MNERKLRHLDLFSGIGGFSLGLEATGGFETVAFCDIEDYPRKVLEKHWPDVKQYTDIKELNYDRLKSDGLVSDNEKIDIITGGYPCQPFSVAGRKKGEKDPRHLWPEYFRLVQELKPTWVIGENVSGHLKLGLDTVLENLESEGYATRTFSISASSVGANHQRE
;
A
#
# COMPACT_ATOMS: atom_id res chain seq x y z
N MET A 1 -13.76 -26.78 6.38
CA MET A 1 -14.34 -25.44 6.61
C MET A 1 -13.61 -24.49 5.69
N ASN A 2 -14.31 -23.83 4.76
CA ASN A 2 -13.66 -22.80 3.90
C ASN A 2 -13.41 -21.59 4.80
N GLU A 3 -12.17 -21.38 5.21
CA GLU A 3 -11.81 -20.19 5.98
C GLU A 3 -11.99 -18.96 5.05
N ARG A 4 -12.58 -17.89 5.61
CA ARG A 4 -12.74 -16.64 4.87
C ARG A 4 -11.37 -16.09 4.50
N LYS A 5 -11.15 -15.79 3.22
CA LYS A 5 -9.95 -15.08 2.80
C LYS A 5 -9.89 -13.67 3.40
N LEU A 6 -8.69 -13.21 3.71
CA LEU A 6 -8.46 -11.85 4.15
C LEU A 6 -8.55 -10.89 2.96
N ARG A 7 -9.31 -9.82 3.12
CA ARG A 7 -9.62 -8.84 2.07
C ARG A 7 -8.51 -7.79 1.99
N HIS A 8 -7.90 -7.70 0.85
CA HIS A 8 -6.71 -6.92 0.57
C HIS A 8 -7.02 -5.69 -0.29
N LEU A 9 -6.59 -4.50 0.18
CA LEU A 9 -6.53 -3.25 -0.59
C LEU A 9 -5.06 -2.97 -0.94
N ASP A 10 -4.76 -2.93 -2.23
CA ASP A 10 -3.40 -2.69 -2.75
C ASP A 10 -3.28 -1.25 -3.24
N LEU A 11 -2.52 -0.44 -2.52
CA LEU A 11 -2.27 0.97 -2.81
C LEU A 11 -0.91 1.15 -3.51
N PHE A 12 -0.82 2.10 -4.44
CA PHE A 12 0.38 2.25 -5.28
C PHE A 12 0.74 0.91 -5.92
N SER A 13 -0.29 0.26 -6.43
CA SER A 13 -0.30 -1.18 -6.75
C SER A 13 0.75 -1.58 -7.80
N GLY A 14 1.21 -0.62 -8.62
CA GLY A 14 2.07 -0.95 -9.75
C GLY A 14 1.43 -2.04 -10.61
N ILE A 15 2.17 -3.08 -10.92
CA ILE A 15 1.67 -4.23 -11.68
C ILE A 15 1.09 -5.36 -10.80
N GLY A 16 0.82 -5.10 -9.49
CA GLY A 16 0.14 -6.04 -8.60
C GLY A 16 1.06 -7.01 -7.88
N GLY A 17 2.31 -6.64 -7.59
CA GLY A 17 3.27 -7.53 -6.95
C GLY A 17 2.84 -8.03 -5.57
N PHE A 18 2.30 -7.16 -4.72
CA PHE A 18 1.75 -7.54 -3.42
C PHE A 18 0.57 -8.49 -3.56
N SER A 19 -0.36 -8.16 -4.43
CA SER A 19 -1.55 -8.98 -4.68
C SER A 19 -1.19 -10.37 -5.18
N LEU A 20 -0.28 -10.47 -6.14
CA LEU A 20 0.19 -11.76 -6.66
C LEU A 20 0.81 -12.61 -5.56
N GLY A 21 1.68 -12.02 -4.72
CA GLY A 21 2.35 -12.72 -3.63
C GLY A 21 1.40 -13.18 -2.53
N LEU A 22 0.48 -12.32 -2.10
CA LEU A 22 -0.50 -12.63 -1.06
C LEU A 22 -1.50 -13.69 -1.52
N GLU A 23 -2.06 -13.55 -2.72
CA GLU A 23 -3.03 -14.51 -3.27
C GLU A 23 -2.41 -15.91 -3.50
N ALA A 24 -1.12 -15.98 -3.86
CA ALA A 24 -0.41 -17.24 -3.99
C ALA A 24 -0.36 -18.07 -2.70
N THR A 25 -0.52 -17.43 -1.53
CA THR A 25 -0.63 -18.14 -0.24
C THR A 25 -1.98 -18.83 -0.02
N GLY A 26 -3.01 -18.48 -0.81
CA GLY A 26 -4.37 -18.98 -0.69
C GLY A 26 -5.23 -18.29 0.40
N GLY A 27 -4.63 -17.48 1.28
CA GLY A 27 -5.30 -16.83 2.42
C GLY A 27 -5.87 -15.44 2.16
N PHE A 28 -5.62 -14.87 0.98
CA PHE A 28 -5.99 -13.50 0.65
C PHE A 28 -6.79 -13.41 -0.64
N GLU A 29 -7.58 -12.34 -0.74
CA GLU A 29 -8.23 -11.91 -1.98
C GLU A 29 -8.07 -10.40 -2.13
N THR A 30 -7.60 -9.96 -3.28
CA THR A 30 -7.51 -8.54 -3.59
C THR A 30 -8.88 -8.02 -4.00
N VAL A 31 -9.39 -7.04 -3.26
CA VAL A 31 -10.73 -6.47 -3.51
C VAL A 31 -10.67 -5.13 -4.24
N ALA A 32 -9.53 -4.43 -4.15
CA ALA A 32 -9.33 -3.19 -4.91
C ALA A 32 -7.85 -2.87 -5.09
N PHE A 33 -7.57 -2.15 -6.18
CA PHE A 33 -6.30 -1.53 -6.51
C PHE A 33 -6.41 -0.01 -6.52
N CYS A 34 -5.31 0.68 -6.21
CA CYS A 34 -5.19 2.10 -6.43
C CYS A 34 -3.82 2.44 -7.00
N ASP A 35 -3.76 2.93 -8.24
CA ASP A 35 -2.54 3.40 -8.88
C ASP A 35 -2.83 4.55 -9.85
N ILE A 36 -2.03 5.61 -9.81
CA ILE A 36 -2.22 6.79 -10.65
C ILE A 36 -1.78 6.55 -12.11
N GLU A 37 -0.84 5.63 -12.31
CA GLU A 37 -0.24 5.38 -13.61
C GLU A 37 -1.13 4.50 -14.49
N ASP A 38 -1.36 4.92 -15.74
CA ASP A 38 -2.25 4.22 -16.68
C ASP A 38 -1.70 2.85 -17.12
N TYR A 39 -0.39 2.73 -17.32
CA TYR A 39 0.21 1.46 -17.75
C TYR A 39 0.07 0.35 -16.70
N PRO A 40 0.41 0.55 -15.42
CA PRO A 40 0.13 -0.44 -14.38
C PRO A 40 -1.34 -0.85 -14.33
N ARG A 41 -2.28 0.09 -14.37
CA ARG A 41 -3.71 -0.23 -14.34
C ARG A 41 -4.16 -1.15 -15.48
N LYS A 42 -3.62 -0.96 -16.70
CA LYS A 42 -3.89 -1.87 -17.83
C LYS A 42 -3.35 -3.28 -17.59
N VAL A 43 -2.23 -3.41 -16.89
CA VAL A 43 -1.70 -4.73 -16.50
C VAL A 43 -2.61 -5.36 -15.46
N LEU A 44 -3.03 -4.60 -14.44
CA LEU A 44 -3.96 -5.07 -13.41
C LEU A 44 -5.31 -5.51 -14.01
N GLU A 45 -5.88 -4.73 -14.91
CA GLU A 45 -7.13 -5.08 -15.62
C GLU A 45 -7.02 -6.40 -16.38
N LYS A 46 -5.86 -6.66 -16.98
CA LYS A 46 -5.61 -7.92 -17.70
C LYS A 46 -5.57 -9.15 -16.77
N HIS A 47 -4.99 -9.00 -15.58
CA HIS A 47 -4.75 -10.11 -14.65
C HIS A 47 -5.86 -10.26 -13.59
N TRP A 48 -6.52 -9.17 -13.23
CA TRP A 48 -7.62 -9.11 -12.27
C TRP A 48 -8.80 -8.31 -12.84
N PRO A 49 -9.45 -8.81 -13.91
CA PRO A 49 -10.48 -8.04 -14.66
C PRO A 49 -11.72 -7.68 -13.80
N ASP A 50 -12.00 -8.47 -12.77
CA ASP A 50 -13.16 -8.29 -11.90
C ASP A 50 -12.85 -7.44 -10.64
N VAL A 51 -11.59 -7.06 -10.43
CA VAL A 51 -11.18 -6.28 -9.27
C VAL A 51 -11.28 -4.79 -9.55
N LYS A 52 -11.92 -4.06 -8.64
CA LYS A 52 -12.11 -2.61 -8.75
C LYS A 52 -10.77 -1.87 -8.76
N GLN A 53 -10.64 -0.90 -9.66
CA GLN A 53 -9.48 -0.02 -9.73
C GLN A 53 -9.83 1.43 -9.45
N TYR A 54 -8.98 2.10 -8.68
CA TYR A 54 -9.00 3.53 -8.41
C TYR A 54 -7.74 4.20 -8.95
N THR A 55 -7.83 5.47 -9.30
CA THR A 55 -6.72 6.22 -9.91
C THR A 55 -5.93 7.03 -8.89
N ASP A 56 -6.58 7.82 -8.08
CA ASP A 56 -5.91 8.73 -7.16
C ASP A 56 -6.26 8.39 -5.71
N ILE A 57 -5.24 8.10 -4.91
CA ILE A 57 -5.38 7.82 -3.48
C ILE A 57 -6.04 8.98 -2.72
N LYS A 58 -5.91 10.21 -3.19
CA LYS A 58 -6.53 11.40 -2.58
C LYS A 58 -8.05 11.43 -2.70
N GLU A 59 -8.58 10.75 -3.73
CA GLU A 59 -10.02 10.62 -3.98
C GLU A 59 -10.60 9.36 -3.34
N LEU A 60 -9.73 8.42 -2.92
CA LEU A 60 -10.14 7.19 -2.28
C LEU A 60 -10.39 7.43 -0.79
N ASN A 61 -11.54 6.97 -0.29
CA ASN A 61 -11.93 7.06 1.12
C ASN A 61 -12.94 5.96 1.47
N TYR A 62 -13.29 5.87 2.76
CA TYR A 62 -14.27 4.89 3.25
C TYR A 62 -15.62 4.96 2.52
N ASP A 63 -16.16 6.18 2.32
CA ASP A 63 -17.47 6.35 1.68
C ASP A 63 -17.46 5.89 0.22
N ARG A 64 -16.38 6.14 -0.49
CA ARG A 64 -16.19 5.66 -1.86
C ARG A 64 -16.16 4.13 -1.92
N LEU A 65 -15.38 3.49 -1.06
CA LEU A 65 -15.33 2.03 -0.97
C LEU A 65 -16.68 1.44 -0.58
N LYS A 66 -17.41 2.10 0.31
CA LYS A 66 -18.75 1.70 0.73
C LYS A 66 -19.78 1.83 -0.41
N SER A 67 -19.74 2.91 -1.16
CA SER A 67 -20.61 3.11 -2.31
C SER A 67 -20.39 2.09 -3.42
N ASP A 68 -19.14 1.64 -3.56
CA ASP A 68 -18.77 0.59 -4.52
C ASP A 68 -18.98 -0.84 -3.97
N GLY A 69 -19.53 -0.99 -2.74
CA GLY A 69 -19.85 -2.27 -2.12
C GLY A 69 -18.65 -3.05 -1.57
N LEU A 70 -17.50 -2.39 -1.42
CA LEU A 70 -16.26 -3.04 -0.97
C LEU A 70 -16.08 -3.04 0.55
N VAL A 71 -16.80 -2.18 1.27
CA VAL A 71 -16.85 -2.18 2.74
C VAL A 71 -18.28 -1.98 3.22
N SER A 72 -18.62 -2.55 4.34
CA SER A 72 -19.91 -2.41 5.03
C SER A 72 -19.73 -2.66 6.52
N ASP A 73 -20.82 -2.63 7.29
CA ASP A 73 -20.80 -2.96 8.73
C ASP A 73 -20.31 -4.39 9.01
N ASN A 74 -20.45 -5.30 8.01
CA ASN A 74 -20.07 -6.72 8.12
C ASN A 74 -18.85 -7.08 7.27
N GLU A 75 -18.38 -6.19 6.41
CA GLU A 75 -17.26 -6.41 5.50
C GLU A 75 -16.24 -5.28 5.62
N LYS A 76 -15.03 -5.64 6.02
CA LYS A 76 -13.92 -4.69 6.17
C LYS A 76 -12.75 -5.05 5.25
N ILE A 77 -11.83 -4.12 5.08
CA ILE A 77 -10.49 -4.39 4.60
C ILE A 77 -9.69 -4.99 5.75
N ASP A 78 -9.09 -6.14 5.54
CA ASP A 78 -8.28 -6.83 6.56
C ASP A 78 -6.81 -6.42 6.47
N ILE A 79 -6.31 -6.15 5.26
CA ILE A 79 -4.93 -5.76 5.01
C ILE A 79 -4.85 -4.65 3.96
N ILE A 80 -4.02 -3.66 4.23
CA ILE A 80 -3.60 -2.64 3.27
C ILE A 80 -2.12 -2.84 2.98
N THR A 81 -1.75 -2.87 1.69
CA THR A 81 -0.35 -2.85 1.26
C THR A 81 -0.07 -1.65 0.37
N GLY A 82 1.20 -1.26 0.24
CA GLY A 82 1.58 -0.25 -0.73
C GLY A 82 3.04 0.17 -0.68
N GLY A 83 3.62 0.36 -1.86
CA GLY A 83 4.93 0.96 -2.06
C GLY A 83 4.77 2.47 -2.31
N TYR A 84 4.52 3.24 -1.25
CA TYR A 84 4.30 4.69 -1.40
C TYR A 84 5.58 5.42 -1.82
N PRO A 85 5.47 6.49 -2.67
CA PRO A 85 6.63 7.23 -3.16
C PRO A 85 7.47 7.76 -2.00
N CYS A 86 8.75 7.34 -1.95
CA CYS A 86 9.75 7.92 -1.06
C CYS A 86 10.16 9.27 -1.63
N GLN A 87 9.94 10.33 -0.87
CA GLN A 87 10.45 11.63 -1.26
C GLN A 87 11.98 11.58 -1.34
N PRO A 88 12.58 12.00 -2.45
CA PRO A 88 13.97 12.36 -2.39
C PRO A 88 14.05 13.63 -1.52
N PHE A 89 14.41 13.49 -0.27
CA PHE A 89 15.14 14.55 0.41
C PHE A 89 16.49 14.67 -0.30
N SER A 90 16.45 15.08 -1.59
CA SER A 90 17.65 15.25 -2.37
C SER A 90 18.45 16.35 -1.70
N VAL A 91 19.66 16.03 -1.29
CA VAL A 91 20.67 16.93 -0.74
C VAL A 91 20.98 18.10 -1.70
N ALA A 92 20.51 18.04 -2.95
CA ALA A 92 20.76 19.02 -4.03
C ALA A 92 19.55 19.88 -4.43
N GLY A 93 18.37 19.72 -3.83
CA GLY A 93 17.18 20.50 -4.19
C GLY A 93 16.49 21.11 -2.96
N ARG A 94 16.09 22.38 -3.06
CA ARG A 94 15.41 23.16 -2.02
C ARG A 94 14.45 22.28 -1.22
N LYS A 95 14.67 22.21 0.10
CA LYS A 95 13.82 21.58 1.12
C LYS A 95 12.36 22.01 0.96
N LYS A 96 11.55 21.25 0.20
CA LYS A 96 10.10 21.45 0.13
C LYS A 96 9.37 20.58 1.14
N GLY A 97 10.09 19.78 1.96
CA GLY A 97 9.55 19.05 3.11
C GLY A 97 8.15 18.46 2.88
N GLU A 98 7.29 18.58 3.87
CA GLU A 98 5.89 18.12 3.91
C GLU A 98 4.96 18.72 2.83
N LYS A 99 5.39 19.78 2.12
CA LYS A 99 4.62 20.45 1.06
C LYS A 99 4.88 19.88 -0.35
N ASP A 100 5.64 18.81 -0.48
CA ASP A 100 5.84 18.17 -1.79
C ASP A 100 4.59 17.34 -2.14
N PRO A 101 3.93 17.59 -3.30
CA PRO A 101 2.74 16.84 -3.71
C PRO A 101 2.96 15.34 -3.90
N ARG A 102 4.22 14.91 -3.90
CA ARG A 102 4.62 13.50 -3.96
C ARG A 102 4.73 12.85 -2.58
N HIS A 103 4.57 13.59 -1.48
CA HIS A 103 4.55 13.04 -0.13
C HIS A 103 3.19 12.40 0.12
N LEU A 104 3.05 11.11 -0.22
CA LEU A 104 1.77 10.41 -0.21
C LEU A 104 1.58 9.50 1.03
N TRP A 105 2.55 9.46 1.95
CA TRP A 105 2.36 8.78 3.24
C TRP A 105 1.15 9.32 4.02
N PRO A 106 0.89 10.63 4.11
CA PRO A 106 -0.30 11.14 4.81
C PRO A 106 -1.61 10.60 4.23
N GLU A 107 -1.70 10.42 2.92
CA GLU A 107 -2.89 9.85 2.27
C GLU A 107 -3.02 8.35 2.54
N TYR A 108 -1.89 7.62 2.52
CA TYR A 108 -1.86 6.22 2.92
C TYR A 108 -2.34 6.08 4.38
N PHE A 109 -1.77 6.88 5.28
CA PHE A 109 -2.09 6.84 6.71
C PHE A 109 -3.54 7.25 6.99
N ARG A 110 -4.08 8.23 6.26
CA ARG A 110 -5.50 8.60 6.32
C ARG A 110 -6.39 7.39 6.03
N LEU A 111 -6.09 6.62 4.99
CA LEU A 111 -6.85 5.40 4.70
C LEU A 111 -6.70 4.33 5.79
N VAL A 112 -5.53 4.20 6.41
CA VAL A 112 -5.35 3.32 7.57
C VAL A 112 -6.26 3.75 8.72
N GLN A 113 -6.36 5.05 9.00
CA GLN A 113 -7.23 5.60 10.05
C GLN A 113 -8.71 5.39 9.77
N GLU A 114 -9.14 5.58 8.50
CA GLU A 114 -10.54 5.41 8.09
C GLU A 114 -10.98 3.94 8.08
N LEU A 115 -10.13 3.04 7.59
CA LEU A 115 -10.47 1.65 7.33
C LEU A 115 -10.10 0.71 8.48
N LYS A 116 -9.17 1.11 9.34
CA LYS A 116 -8.67 0.35 10.50
C LYS A 116 -8.40 -1.13 10.18
N PRO A 117 -7.56 -1.42 9.16
CA PRO A 117 -7.24 -2.78 8.79
C PRO A 117 -6.52 -3.51 9.94
N THR A 118 -6.55 -4.83 9.94
CA THR A 118 -5.80 -5.63 10.91
C THR A 118 -4.29 -5.57 10.62
N TRP A 119 -3.92 -5.48 9.34
CA TRP A 119 -2.54 -5.47 8.88
C TRP A 119 -2.26 -4.29 7.95
N VAL A 120 -1.07 -3.72 8.10
CA VAL A 120 -0.56 -2.65 7.23
C VAL A 120 0.84 -3.04 6.80
N ILE A 121 1.11 -3.07 5.48
CA ILE A 121 2.44 -3.34 4.93
C ILE A 121 2.85 -2.18 4.04
N GLY A 122 3.83 -1.40 4.49
CA GLY A 122 4.47 -0.36 3.68
C GLY A 122 5.79 -0.87 3.10
N GLU A 123 6.01 -0.70 1.80
CA GLU A 123 7.29 -0.95 1.14
C GLU A 123 7.95 0.36 0.78
N ASN A 124 9.27 0.43 0.93
CA ASN A 124 10.04 1.58 0.49
C ASN A 124 11.51 1.21 0.27
N VAL A 125 12.26 2.09 -0.39
CA VAL A 125 13.69 1.91 -0.62
C VAL A 125 14.50 2.12 0.67
N SER A 126 15.70 1.52 0.78
CA SER A 126 16.58 1.62 1.96
C SER A 126 16.91 3.06 2.37
N GLY A 127 16.89 4.02 1.44
CA GLY A 127 17.04 5.44 1.74
C GLY A 127 15.99 6.00 2.71
N HIS A 128 14.81 5.40 2.75
CA HIS A 128 13.72 5.77 3.65
C HIS A 128 14.04 5.53 5.13
N LEU A 129 14.90 4.56 5.44
CA LEU A 129 15.37 4.30 6.80
C LEU A 129 15.95 5.53 7.51
N LYS A 130 16.52 6.47 6.73
CA LYS A 130 17.15 7.69 7.26
C LYS A 130 16.23 8.92 7.18
N LEU A 131 15.14 8.84 6.42
CA LEU A 131 14.41 10.02 5.98
C LEU A 131 12.89 9.75 5.97
N GLY A 132 12.31 9.50 7.15
CA GLY A 132 10.86 9.44 7.30
C GLY A 132 10.29 8.14 7.86
N LEU A 133 11.10 7.09 8.06
CA LEU A 133 10.63 5.86 8.69
C LEU A 133 10.09 6.12 10.10
N ASP A 134 10.80 6.94 10.90
CA ASP A 134 10.38 7.27 12.27
C ASP A 134 8.95 7.84 12.28
N THR A 135 8.64 8.78 11.40
CA THR A 135 7.28 9.34 11.26
C THR A 135 6.24 8.27 10.90
N VAL A 136 6.59 7.32 10.03
CA VAL A 136 5.71 6.21 9.66
C VAL A 136 5.41 5.33 10.85
N LEU A 137 6.45 4.95 11.60
CA LEU A 137 6.32 4.10 12.79
C LEU A 137 5.51 4.81 13.89
N GLU A 138 5.83 6.07 14.20
CA GLU A 138 5.09 6.89 15.17
C GLU A 138 3.61 7.03 14.80
N ASN A 139 3.29 7.27 13.53
CA ASN A 139 1.91 7.36 13.08
C ASN A 139 1.18 6.04 13.29
N LEU A 140 1.75 4.90 12.86
CA LEU A 140 1.12 3.60 13.02
C LEU A 140 0.95 3.23 14.51
N GLU A 141 1.95 3.47 15.33
CA GLU A 141 1.91 3.22 16.77
C GLU A 141 0.87 4.09 17.48
N SER A 142 0.67 5.33 17.03
CA SER A 142 -0.39 6.21 17.56
C SER A 142 -1.81 5.68 17.32
N GLU A 143 -1.99 4.86 16.26
CA GLU A 143 -3.26 4.16 15.98
C GLU A 143 -3.32 2.75 16.62
N GLY A 144 -2.34 2.40 17.46
CA GLY A 144 -2.31 1.14 18.20
C GLY A 144 -1.70 -0.04 17.47
N TYR A 145 -1.05 0.16 16.33
CA TYR A 145 -0.33 -0.91 15.63
C TYR A 145 1.01 -1.21 16.31
N ALA A 146 1.35 -2.49 16.44
CA ALA A 146 2.72 -2.92 16.72
C ALA A 146 3.52 -2.92 15.42
N THR A 147 4.64 -2.22 15.37
CA THR A 147 5.43 -2.03 14.17
C THR A 147 6.67 -2.93 14.12
N ARG A 148 7.06 -3.36 12.93
CA ARG A 148 8.30 -4.08 12.69
C ARG A 148 8.84 -3.77 11.30
N THR A 149 10.13 -3.44 11.23
CA THR A 149 10.83 -3.13 9.98
C THR A 149 11.74 -4.29 9.57
N PHE A 150 11.77 -4.58 8.27
CA PHE A 150 12.67 -5.57 7.67
C PHE A 150 13.43 -4.90 6.51
N SER A 151 14.73 -5.20 6.39
CA SER A 151 15.50 -4.90 5.18
C SER A 151 15.67 -6.21 4.40
N ILE A 152 15.14 -6.26 3.18
CA ILE A 152 15.13 -7.45 2.34
C ILE A 152 15.71 -7.08 0.99
N SER A 153 16.87 -7.66 0.65
CA SER A 153 17.44 -7.44 -0.70
C SER A 153 16.70 -8.28 -1.73
N ALA A 154 16.61 -7.76 -2.96
CA ALA A 154 16.01 -8.51 -4.07
C ALA A 154 16.72 -9.85 -4.32
N SER A 155 18.04 -9.91 -4.11
CA SER A 155 18.84 -11.13 -4.23
C SER A 155 18.48 -12.21 -3.20
N SER A 156 18.01 -11.83 -1.99
CA SER A 156 17.58 -12.81 -0.98
C SER A 156 16.31 -13.56 -1.36
N VAL A 157 15.56 -13.08 -2.35
CA VAL A 157 14.36 -13.71 -2.91
C VAL A 157 14.56 -14.21 -4.35
N GLY A 158 15.81 -14.37 -4.77
CA GLY A 158 16.18 -14.99 -6.06
C GLY A 158 16.31 -14.04 -7.24
N ALA A 159 16.23 -12.73 -7.07
CA ALA A 159 16.48 -11.79 -8.14
C ALA A 159 17.99 -11.67 -8.46
N ASN A 160 18.33 -11.45 -9.74
CA ASN A 160 19.72 -11.35 -10.20
C ASN A 160 20.38 -9.97 -9.93
N HIS A 161 19.91 -9.25 -8.93
CA HIS A 161 20.46 -7.95 -8.51
C HIS A 161 20.33 -7.73 -7.01
N GLN A 162 21.17 -6.86 -6.44
CA GLN A 162 21.22 -6.55 -5.01
C GLN A 162 20.47 -5.26 -4.65
N ARG A 163 19.35 -4.99 -5.26
CA ARG A 163 18.55 -3.83 -4.89
C ARG A 163 17.89 -4.07 -3.53
N GLU A 164 18.10 -3.11 -2.62
CA GLU A 164 17.44 -3.01 -1.32
C GLU A 164 16.42 -1.90 -1.30
#